data_7c999b4d96b3b4406448f94d51b69e1f
#
_entry.id   7c999b4d96b3b4406448f94d51b69e1f
#
_cell.length_a   1.000
_cell.length_b   1.000
_cell.length_c   1.000
_cell.angle_alpha   90.00
_cell.angle_beta   90.00
_cell.angle_gamma   90.00
#
_symmetry.space_group_name_H-M   'P 1'
#
loop_
_entity.id
_entity.type
_entity.pdbx_description
1 polymer ?
#
loop_
_entity_poly.entity_id
_entity_poly.type
_entity_poly.pdbx_seq_one_letter_code
_entity_poly.pdbx_strand_id
1 'polypeptide(L)'
;MNQVLMIFIDGVGIGEQDYEFNPFFKYGFKIFNMILKETPHKQNQYIEKDGMYIFPSDARLGVEGLPQSGTGQVSIFCGMNAPKFVGKHFGPFPYSTTIPILKEQNIFKTYKDMGRSAYFVNA
;
A
#
# COMPACT_ATOMS: atom_id res chain seq x y z
N MET A 1 -13.24 11.00 -19.67
CA MET A 1 -13.07 9.64 -19.09
C MET A 1 -12.07 9.74 -17.97
N ASN A 2 -12.42 9.34 -16.76
CA ASN A 2 -11.49 9.40 -15.63
C ASN A 2 -10.51 8.22 -15.70
N GLN A 3 -9.24 8.50 -15.50
CA GLN A 3 -8.17 7.51 -15.43
C GLN A 3 -7.59 7.50 -14.02
N VAL A 4 -7.24 6.33 -13.51
CA VAL A 4 -6.60 6.16 -12.20
C VAL A 4 -5.28 5.43 -12.40
N LEU A 5 -4.20 6.01 -11.89
CA LEU A 5 -2.91 5.36 -11.78
C LEU A 5 -2.66 5.03 -10.32
N MET A 6 -2.46 3.75 -10.01
CA MET A 6 -2.04 3.28 -8.71
C MET A 6 -0.57 2.85 -8.77
N ILE A 7 0.26 3.41 -7.91
CA ILE A 7 1.65 3.00 -7.74
C ILE A 7 1.79 2.40 -6.35
N PHE A 8 2.19 1.13 -6.29
CA PHE A 8 2.48 0.43 -5.04
C PHE A 8 4.00 0.28 -4.87
N ILE A 9 4.51 0.77 -3.75
CA ILE A 9 5.92 0.63 -3.37
C ILE A 9 5.95 -0.20 -2.09
N ASP A 10 6.46 -1.42 -2.19
CA ASP A 10 6.58 -2.32 -1.04
C ASP A 10 7.66 -1.85 -0.07
N GLY A 11 7.46 -2.11 1.21
CA GLY A 11 8.42 -1.80 2.27
C GLY A 11 8.56 -0.31 2.62
N VAL A 12 7.73 0.57 2.09
CA VAL A 12 7.74 2.00 2.42
C VAL A 12 6.75 2.31 3.52
N GLY A 13 7.20 2.96 4.58
CA GLY A 13 6.38 3.36 5.71
C GLY A 13 6.79 4.71 6.29
N ILE A 14 5.90 5.29 7.09
CA ILE A 14 6.15 6.54 7.82
C ILE A 14 6.96 6.21 9.08
N GLY A 15 8.20 6.71 9.15
CA GLY A 15 9.13 6.51 10.25
C GLY A 15 9.34 7.75 11.12
N GLU A 16 10.33 7.69 11.99
CA GLU A 16 10.77 8.84 12.78
C GLU A 16 11.52 9.87 11.91
N GLN A 17 11.49 11.13 12.33
CA GLN A 17 12.36 12.16 11.78
C GLN A 17 13.79 11.95 12.30
N ASP A 18 14.50 11.04 11.69
CA ASP A 18 15.84 10.62 12.09
C ASP A 18 16.78 10.66 10.89
N TYR A 19 17.77 11.54 10.98
CA TYR A 19 18.76 11.75 9.91
C TYR A 19 19.89 10.72 9.89
N GLU A 20 19.97 9.86 10.90
CA GLU A 20 20.97 8.81 10.97
C GLU A 20 20.44 7.47 10.47
N PHE A 21 19.23 7.08 10.90
CA PHE A 21 18.67 5.75 10.65
C PHE A 21 17.52 5.73 9.64
N ASN A 22 16.79 6.85 9.45
CA ASN A 22 15.71 6.90 8.47
C ASN A 22 16.24 7.28 7.08
N PRO A 23 16.25 6.39 6.09
CA PRO A 23 16.81 6.66 4.77
C PRO A 23 16.14 7.86 4.07
N PHE A 24 14.87 8.12 4.32
CA PHE A 24 14.17 9.26 3.72
C PHE A 24 14.67 10.61 4.24
N PHE A 25 15.12 10.67 5.47
CA PHE A 25 15.74 11.86 6.03
C PHE A 25 17.25 11.93 5.74
N LYS A 26 17.93 10.77 5.81
CA LYS A 26 19.39 10.70 5.58
C LYS A 26 19.79 11.05 4.14
N TYR A 27 19.05 10.52 3.16
CA TYR A 27 19.39 10.66 1.74
C TYR A 27 18.40 11.55 0.98
N GLY A 28 17.31 11.95 1.63
CA GLY A 28 16.19 12.65 1.03
C GLY A 28 15.34 11.74 0.15
N PHE A 29 14.04 12.00 0.10
CA PHE A 29 13.15 11.35 -0.85
C PHE A 29 12.63 12.40 -1.82
N LYS A 30 13.25 12.46 -2.98
CA LYS A 30 13.04 13.55 -3.95
C LYS A 30 11.56 13.80 -4.28
N ILE A 31 10.76 12.74 -4.41
CA ILE A 31 9.33 12.86 -4.73
C ILE A 31 8.60 13.65 -3.64
N PHE A 32 8.78 13.30 -2.37
CA PHE A 32 8.14 14.04 -1.27
C PHE A 32 8.60 15.50 -1.24
N ASN A 33 9.91 15.72 -1.36
CA ASN A 33 10.46 17.07 -1.35
C ASN A 33 10.02 17.92 -2.55
N MET A 34 9.88 17.34 -3.74
CA MET A 34 9.41 18.06 -4.93
C MET A 34 7.93 18.42 -4.85
N ILE A 35 7.11 17.51 -4.40
CA ILE A 35 5.65 17.63 -4.43
C ILE A 35 5.14 18.32 -3.16
N LEU A 36 5.56 17.83 -1.98
CA LEU A 36 5.05 18.28 -0.69
C LEU A 36 5.93 19.33 -0.03
N LYS A 37 7.21 19.43 -0.44
CA LYS A 37 8.27 20.22 0.20
C LYS A 37 8.59 19.78 1.63
N GLU A 38 8.11 18.61 2.03
CA GLU A 38 8.36 18.00 3.33
C GLU A 38 8.30 16.48 3.23
N THR A 39 8.96 15.79 4.17
CA THR A 39 8.94 14.34 4.28
C THR A 39 8.02 13.94 5.42
N PRO A 40 7.01 13.08 5.21
CA PRO A 40 6.13 12.64 6.29
C PRO A 40 6.91 11.84 7.34
N HIS A 41 6.56 12.06 8.60
CA HIS A 41 7.16 11.36 9.75
C HIS A 41 6.11 11.19 10.86
N LYS A 42 6.42 10.43 11.89
CA LYS A 42 5.43 10.03 12.90
C LYS A 42 4.75 11.19 13.61
N GLN A 43 5.44 12.32 13.79
CA GLN A 43 4.87 13.53 14.39
C GLN A 43 4.12 14.40 13.38
N ASN A 44 4.31 14.17 12.06
CA ASN A 44 3.61 14.84 10.98
C ASN A 44 3.20 13.83 9.91
N GLN A 45 2.18 13.03 10.22
CA GLN A 45 1.72 11.90 9.38
C GLN A 45 0.66 12.33 8.36
N TYR A 46 -0.02 13.44 8.62
CA TYR A 46 -1.10 13.95 7.78
C TYR A 46 -0.63 15.20 7.09
N ILE A 47 -0.49 15.14 5.79
CA ILE A 47 -0.09 16.26 4.97
C ILE A 47 -1.16 16.48 3.90
N GLU A 48 -1.71 17.68 3.84
CA GLU A 48 -2.62 18.13 2.79
C GLU A 48 -2.04 19.37 2.13
N LYS A 49 -1.85 19.31 0.82
CA LYS A 49 -1.29 20.41 0.06
C LYS A 49 -1.70 20.36 -1.40
N ASP A 50 -2.26 21.43 -1.89
CA ASP A 50 -2.59 21.61 -3.32
C ASP A 50 -3.38 20.42 -3.93
N GLY A 51 -4.32 19.84 -3.15
CA GLY A 51 -5.12 18.68 -3.55
C GLY A 51 -4.40 17.34 -3.42
N MET A 52 -3.21 17.33 -2.84
CA MET A 52 -2.46 16.12 -2.50
C MET A 52 -2.64 15.78 -1.03
N TYR A 53 -2.75 14.49 -0.75
CA TYR A 53 -3.01 13.98 0.59
C TYR A 53 -2.03 12.86 0.92
N ILE A 54 -1.41 12.95 2.12
CA ILE A 54 -0.71 11.83 2.75
C ILE A 54 -1.38 11.54 4.07
N PHE A 55 -1.62 10.27 4.33
CA PHE A 55 -2.14 9.78 5.61
C PHE A 55 -1.58 8.39 5.91
N PRO A 56 -1.37 8.07 7.19
CA PRO A 56 -0.88 6.75 7.60
C PRO A 56 -1.96 5.69 7.39
N SER A 57 -1.53 4.49 7.08
CA SER A 57 -2.39 3.30 7.03
C SER A 57 -1.80 2.22 7.93
N ASP A 58 -2.63 1.57 8.74
CA ASP A 58 -2.19 0.43 9.55
C ASP A 58 -2.06 -0.83 8.69
N ALA A 59 -0.84 -1.10 8.24
CA ALA A 59 -0.55 -2.29 7.45
C ALA A 59 -0.73 -3.61 8.21
N ARG A 60 -0.83 -3.59 9.55
CA ARG A 60 -1.13 -4.78 10.36
C ARG A 60 -2.60 -5.17 10.29
N LEU A 61 -3.48 -4.25 9.93
CA LEU A 61 -4.93 -4.50 9.83
C LEU A 61 -5.52 -5.12 11.11
N GLY A 62 -4.98 -4.73 12.27
CA GLY A 62 -5.40 -5.25 13.57
C GLY A 62 -4.98 -6.70 13.86
N VAL A 63 -4.04 -7.26 13.10
CA VAL A 63 -3.48 -8.61 13.31
C VAL A 63 -2.06 -8.50 13.87
N GLU A 64 -1.74 -9.30 14.86
CA GLU A 64 -0.41 -9.31 15.47
C GLU A 64 0.66 -9.80 14.49
N GLY A 65 1.86 -9.24 14.61
CA GLY A 65 3.02 -9.59 13.78
C GLY A 65 3.41 -8.51 12.78
N LEU A 66 4.44 -8.81 11.99
CA LEU A 66 4.93 -7.93 10.94
C LEU A 66 4.13 -8.13 9.65
N PRO A 67 3.65 -7.06 9.02
CA PRO A 67 3.01 -7.13 7.72
C PRO A 67 3.86 -7.87 6.69
N GLN A 68 3.20 -8.68 5.86
CA GLN A 68 3.85 -9.46 4.81
C GLN A 68 3.16 -9.21 3.46
N SER A 69 3.95 -9.17 2.39
CA SER A 69 3.49 -8.81 1.04
C SER A 69 2.37 -9.71 0.53
N GLY A 70 2.41 -11.01 0.81
CA GLY A 70 1.41 -11.95 0.33
C GLY A 70 -0.01 -11.62 0.80
N THR A 71 -0.20 -11.46 2.12
CA THR A 71 -1.51 -11.07 2.68
C THR A 71 -1.81 -9.59 2.46
N GLY A 72 -0.80 -8.71 2.49
CA GLY A 72 -0.96 -7.28 2.28
C GLY A 72 -1.49 -6.96 0.88
N GLN A 73 -0.89 -7.53 -0.16
CA GLN A 73 -1.34 -7.33 -1.54
C GLN A 73 -2.74 -7.89 -1.79
N VAL A 74 -3.07 -9.06 -1.23
CA VAL A 74 -4.44 -9.59 -1.30
C VAL A 74 -5.42 -8.61 -0.65
N SER A 75 -5.07 -8.02 0.48
CA SER A 75 -5.92 -7.01 1.13
C SER A 75 -6.17 -5.80 0.23
N ILE A 76 -5.12 -5.30 -0.43
CA ILE A 76 -5.21 -4.16 -1.34
C ILE A 76 -6.06 -4.50 -2.57
N PHE A 77 -5.83 -5.64 -3.21
CA PHE A 77 -6.50 -5.97 -4.46
C PHE A 77 -7.94 -6.45 -4.27
N CYS A 78 -8.26 -7.08 -3.15
CA CYS A 78 -9.59 -7.64 -2.89
C CYS A 78 -10.45 -6.82 -1.92
N GLY A 79 -9.88 -5.77 -1.30
CA GLY A 79 -10.61 -4.96 -0.32
C GLY A 79 -11.00 -5.73 0.95
N MET A 80 -10.22 -6.73 1.33
CA MET A 80 -10.50 -7.58 2.49
C MET A 80 -9.36 -7.55 3.51
N ASN A 81 -9.64 -7.91 4.76
CA ASN A 81 -8.60 -8.13 5.76
C ASN A 81 -8.01 -9.55 5.60
N ALA A 82 -7.08 -9.71 4.66
CA ALA A 82 -6.51 -11.02 4.35
C ALA A 82 -5.69 -11.62 5.52
N PRO A 83 -4.86 -10.88 6.28
CA PRO A 83 -4.18 -11.46 7.43
C PRO A 83 -5.15 -11.94 8.51
N LYS A 84 -6.27 -11.27 8.74
CA LYS A 84 -7.32 -11.76 9.65
C LYS A 84 -7.99 -13.03 9.11
N PHE A 85 -8.26 -13.10 7.83
CA PHE A 85 -8.85 -14.27 7.17
C PHE A 85 -7.91 -15.50 7.24
N VAL A 86 -6.60 -15.28 7.06
CA VAL A 86 -5.58 -16.35 7.14
C VAL A 86 -5.22 -16.68 8.60
N GLY A 87 -5.48 -15.78 9.55
CA GLY A 87 -5.09 -15.90 10.95
C GLY A 87 -3.66 -15.41 11.24
N LYS A 88 -2.95 -14.89 10.25
CA LYS A 88 -1.58 -14.36 10.38
C LYS A 88 -1.16 -13.54 9.17
N HIS A 89 -0.10 -12.76 9.32
CA HIS A 89 0.63 -12.21 8.18
C HIS A 89 1.40 -13.32 7.46
N PHE A 90 1.37 -13.31 6.13
CA PHE A 90 2.02 -14.34 5.31
C PHE A 90 2.57 -13.72 4.01
N GLY A 91 3.74 -14.15 3.60
CA GLY A 91 4.43 -13.74 2.38
C GLY A 91 5.56 -14.70 2.01
N PRO A 92 6.23 -14.45 0.89
CA PRO A 92 6.04 -13.33 -0.06
C PRO A 92 4.84 -13.51 -1.00
N PHE A 93 4.35 -14.74 -1.19
CA PHE A 93 3.27 -15.07 -2.12
C PHE A 93 1.90 -15.11 -1.43
N PRO A 94 0.78 -15.01 -2.19
CA PRO A 94 -0.55 -15.18 -1.63
C PRO A 94 -0.70 -16.54 -0.92
N TYR A 95 -1.35 -16.54 0.24
CA TYR A 95 -1.65 -17.79 0.93
C TYR A 95 -2.68 -18.62 0.15
N SER A 96 -2.54 -19.94 0.14
CA SER A 96 -3.33 -20.83 -0.73
C SER A 96 -4.84 -20.61 -0.64
N THR A 97 -5.37 -20.37 0.56
CA THR A 97 -6.81 -20.11 0.76
C THR A 97 -7.28 -18.76 0.20
N THR A 98 -6.38 -17.82 -0.05
CA THR A 98 -6.71 -16.51 -0.64
C THR A 98 -6.68 -16.52 -2.16
N ILE A 99 -6.09 -17.54 -2.79
CA ILE A 99 -5.97 -17.60 -4.26
C ILE A 99 -7.33 -17.60 -4.97
N PRO A 100 -8.34 -18.39 -4.55
CA PRO A 100 -9.66 -18.31 -5.17
C PRO A 100 -10.29 -16.91 -5.06
N ILE A 101 -10.16 -16.28 -3.90
CA ILE A 101 -10.69 -14.94 -3.66
C ILE A 101 -9.99 -13.93 -4.58
N LEU A 102 -8.66 -14.00 -4.66
CA LEU A 102 -7.88 -13.12 -5.53
C LEU A 102 -8.25 -13.28 -7.01
N LYS A 103 -8.62 -14.47 -7.46
CA LYS A 103 -9.08 -14.71 -8.83
C LYS A 103 -10.47 -14.11 -9.12
N GLU A 104 -11.39 -14.18 -8.16
CA GLU A 104 -12.80 -13.87 -8.38
C GLU A 104 -13.21 -12.47 -7.92
N GLN A 105 -12.53 -11.89 -6.94
CA GLN A 105 -12.97 -10.67 -6.26
C GLN A 105 -11.95 -9.52 -6.31
N ASN A 106 -11.01 -9.57 -7.25
CA ASN A 106 -10.01 -8.51 -7.33
C ASN A 106 -10.52 -7.27 -8.08
N ILE A 107 -9.93 -6.12 -7.78
CA ILE A 107 -10.29 -4.82 -8.36
C ILE A 107 -10.18 -4.81 -9.89
N PHE A 108 -9.22 -5.52 -10.49
CA PHE A 108 -9.05 -5.55 -11.95
C PHE A 108 -10.24 -6.27 -12.63
N LYS A 109 -10.71 -7.37 -12.03
CA LYS A 109 -11.91 -8.07 -12.49
C LYS A 109 -13.12 -7.16 -12.37
N THR A 110 -13.29 -6.49 -11.25
CA THR A 110 -14.39 -5.55 -11.03
C THR A 110 -14.45 -4.49 -12.13
N TYR A 111 -13.32 -3.84 -12.45
CA TYR A 111 -13.29 -2.86 -13.53
C TYR A 111 -13.59 -3.46 -14.92
N LYS A 112 -13.09 -4.66 -15.19
CA LYS A 112 -13.39 -5.36 -16.45
C LYS A 112 -14.87 -5.71 -16.56
N ASP A 113 -15.49 -6.20 -15.51
CA ASP A 113 -16.93 -6.53 -15.47
C ASP A 113 -17.81 -5.29 -15.67
N MET A 114 -17.29 -4.10 -15.30
CA MET A 114 -17.91 -2.80 -15.59
C MET A 114 -17.62 -2.27 -17.01
N GLY A 115 -17.01 -3.06 -17.88
CA GLY A 115 -16.64 -2.66 -19.25
C GLY A 115 -15.48 -1.66 -19.32
N ARG A 116 -14.65 -1.58 -18.27
CA ARG A 116 -13.47 -0.71 -18.22
C ARG A 116 -12.19 -1.50 -18.52
N SER A 117 -11.19 -0.80 -19.03
CA SER A 117 -9.84 -1.37 -19.17
C SER A 117 -9.10 -1.28 -17.84
N ALA A 118 -8.45 -2.37 -17.44
CA ALA A 118 -7.58 -2.40 -16.28
C ALA A 118 -6.30 -3.18 -16.64
N TYR A 119 -5.17 -2.62 -16.25
CA TYR A 119 -3.85 -3.19 -16.52
C TYR A 119 -3.08 -3.31 -15.23
N PHE A 120 -2.40 -4.45 -15.05
CA PHE A 120 -1.46 -4.67 -13.98
C PHE A 120 -0.07 -4.79 -14.60
N VAL A 121 0.79 -3.85 -14.25
CA VAL A 121 2.20 -3.86 -14.67
C VAL A 121 3.03 -4.16 -13.44
N ASN A 122 3.69 -5.30 -13.47
CA ASN A 122 4.61 -5.73 -12.41
C ASN A 122 6.05 -5.59 -12.91
N ALA A 123 6.91 -5.00 -12.08
CA ALA A 123 8.33 -4.83 -12.39
C ALA A 123 9.14 -6.06 -11.96
#